data_daf7d4ac78901d3f16c1d1427468a462
#
_entry.id   daf7d4ac78901d3f16c1d1427468a462
#
_cell.length_a   1.000
_cell.length_b   1.000
_cell.length_c   1.000
_cell.angle_alpha   90.00
_cell.angle_beta   90.00
_cell.angle_gamma   90.00
#
_symmetry.space_group_name_H-M   'P 1'
#
loop_
_entity.id
_entity.type
_entity.pdbx_description
1 polymer ?
#
loop_
_entity_poly.entity_id
_entity_poly.type
_entity_poly.pdbx_seq_one_letter_code
_entity_poly.pdbx_strand_id
1 'polypeptide(L)'
;MENEKARPGVEAYLSAAKELGLKIGLASSSDYKWVSQHLKQIGLYDDFECIRTADDVEEVKPNPELYLKAAECLGVKPEECIAFEDSVNGSIAAKRAGMKCVIVPNKVTKSLLFEHYDHRLESMAEMELEQLIEKISDPS
;
A
#
# COMPACT_ATOMS: atom_id res chain seq x y z
N MET A 1 5.51 10.37 21.89
CA MET A 1 5.92 10.65 20.61
C MET A 1 5.01 11.52 19.88
N GLU A 2 5.20 12.59 20.01
CA GLU A 2 4.35 13.51 19.50
C GLU A 2 4.53 13.69 18.05
N ASN A 3 4.63 13.94 17.25
CA ASN A 3 4.88 14.29 15.87
C ASN A 3 5.01 13.10 14.93
N GLU A 4 4.15 12.12 15.12
CA GLU A 4 4.09 11.08 14.13
C GLU A 4 3.57 11.67 12.84
N LYS A 5 4.24 11.31 11.74
CA LYS A 5 3.88 11.82 10.42
C LYS A 5 3.94 10.67 9.42
N ALA A 6 3.22 10.85 8.31
CA ALA A 6 3.31 9.92 7.22
C ALA A 6 4.73 9.95 6.67
N ARG A 7 5.15 8.84 6.06
CA ARG A 7 6.46 8.78 5.41
C ARG A 7 6.51 9.77 4.26
N PRO A 8 7.72 10.24 3.90
CA PRO A 8 7.84 11.23 2.81
C PRO A 8 7.16 10.77 1.53
N GLY A 9 6.40 11.64 0.92
CA GLY A 9 5.72 11.38 -0.34
C GLY A 9 4.36 10.74 -0.23
N VAL A 10 3.97 10.23 0.96
CA VAL A 10 2.69 9.55 1.11
C VAL A 10 1.54 10.51 0.84
N GLU A 11 1.57 11.71 1.46
CA GLU A 11 0.48 12.66 1.28
C GLU A 11 0.38 13.13 -0.16
N ALA A 12 1.52 13.31 -0.84
CA ALA A 12 1.52 13.69 -2.23
C ALA A 12 0.89 12.61 -3.11
N TYR A 13 1.20 11.34 -2.81
CA TYR A 13 0.62 10.24 -3.56
C TYR A 13 -0.88 10.13 -3.34
N LEU A 14 -1.34 10.33 -2.11
CA LEU A 14 -2.76 10.29 -1.81
C LEU A 14 -3.50 11.40 -2.55
N SER A 15 -2.93 12.61 -2.55
CA SER A 15 -3.53 13.73 -3.29
C SER A 15 -3.55 13.45 -4.78
N ALA A 16 -2.46 12.95 -5.33
CA ALA A 16 -2.39 12.65 -6.77
C ALA A 16 -3.39 11.57 -7.16
N ALA A 17 -3.55 10.55 -6.32
CA ALA A 17 -4.51 9.48 -6.58
C ALA A 17 -5.92 10.04 -6.65
N LYS A 18 -6.27 10.94 -5.73
CA LYS A 18 -7.59 11.56 -5.73
C LYS A 18 -7.81 12.39 -6.97
N GLU A 19 -6.80 13.15 -7.39
CA GLU A 19 -6.91 13.96 -8.60
C GLU A 19 -7.10 13.11 -9.84
N LEU A 20 -6.48 11.92 -9.86
CA LEU A 20 -6.60 11.00 -10.98
C LEU A 20 -7.88 10.17 -10.93
N GLY A 21 -8.67 10.32 -9.87
CA GLY A 21 -9.90 9.55 -9.71
C GLY A 21 -9.68 8.12 -9.29
N LEU A 22 -8.51 7.81 -8.72
CA LEU A 22 -8.20 6.47 -8.27
C LEU A 22 -8.80 6.20 -6.89
N LYS A 23 -9.16 4.95 -6.66
CA LYS A 23 -9.68 4.54 -5.35
C LYS A 23 -8.52 4.15 -4.45
N ILE A 24 -8.63 4.49 -3.17
CA ILE A 24 -7.55 4.31 -2.21
C ILE A 24 -8.01 3.41 -1.09
N GLY A 25 -7.27 2.32 -0.85
CA GLY A 25 -7.55 1.41 0.24
C GLY A 25 -6.31 1.11 1.05
N LEU A 26 -6.52 0.60 2.25
CA LEU A 26 -5.44 0.18 3.13
C LEU A 26 -5.64 -1.28 3.52
N ALA A 27 -4.55 -2.06 3.48
CA ALA A 27 -4.56 -3.44 3.92
C ALA A 27 -3.42 -3.61 4.92
N SER A 28 -3.75 -3.94 6.17
CA SER A 28 -2.77 -4.02 7.24
C SER A 28 -2.88 -5.32 8.01
N SER A 29 -1.74 -5.88 8.41
CA SER A 29 -1.71 -7.08 9.27
C SER A 29 -1.92 -6.74 10.74
N SER A 30 -2.06 -5.48 11.08
CA SER A 30 -2.38 -5.03 12.43
C SER A 30 -3.90 -5.01 12.62
N ASP A 31 -4.36 -4.88 13.87
CA ASP A 31 -5.79 -4.83 14.12
C ASP A 31 -6.36 -3.45 13.78
N TYR A 32 -7.68 -3.40 13.63
CA TYR A 32 -8.35 -2.18 13.21
C TYR A 32 -8.18 -1.04 14.23
N LYS A 33 -8.23 -1.38 15.51
CA LYS A 33 -8.12 -0.34 16.54
C LYS A 33 -6.80 0.40 16.43
N TRP A 34 -5.71 -0.35 16.29
CA TRP A 34 -4.39 0.26 16.13
C TRP A 34 -4.29 1.07 14.84
N VAL A 35 -4.76 0.47 13.73
CA VAL A 35 -4.67 1.12 12.42
C VAL A 35 -5.46 2.43 12.41
N SER A 36 -6.72 2.39 12.90
CA SER A 36 -7.55 3.57 12.86
C SER A 36 -7.00 4.68 13.73
N GLN A 37 -6.48 4.34 14.92
CA GLN A 37 -5.88 5.34 15.81
C GLN A 37 -4.65 5.97 15.16
N HIS A 38 -3.80 5.14 14.55
CA HIS A 38 -2.59 5.63 13.92
C HIS A 38 -2.92 6.57 12.75
N LEU A 39 -3.87 6.17 11.90
CA LEU A 39 -4.25 7.01 10.76
C LEU A 39 -4.86 8.33 11.19
N LYS A 40 -5.63 8.32 12.29
CA LYS A 40 -6.20 9.57 12.81
C LYS A 40 -5.11 10.48 13.35
N GLN A 41 -4.08 9.89 13.99
CA GLN A 41 -2.98 10.68 14.52
C GLN A 41 -2.20 11.38 13.42
N ILE A 42 -2.01 10.74 12.28
CA ILE A 42 -1.24 11.35 11.19
C ILE A 42 -2.15 12.05 10.18
N GLY A 43 -3.47 12.10 10.45
CA GLY A 43 -4.40 12.89 9.65
C GLY A 43 -4.78 12.28 8.32
N LEU A 44 -4.63 10.96 8.18
CA LEU A 44 -4.90 10.31 6.90
C LEU A 44 -6.11 9.37 6.92
N TYR A 45 -6.81 9.29 8.06
CA TYR A 45 -7.88 8.30 8.18
C TYR A 45 -8.94 8.45 7.08
N ASP A 46 -9.33 9.68 6.78
CA ASP A 46 -10.40 9.93 5.81
C ASP A 46 -9.94 9.81 4.35
N ASP A 47 -8.65 9.61 4.11
CA ASP A 47 -8.15 9.48 2.77
C ASP A 47 -8.38 8.10 2.16
N PHE A 48 -8.77 7.13 2.99
CA PHE A 48 -8.96 5.75 2.55
C PHE A 48 -10.45 5.41 2.43
N GLU A 49 -10.85 4.91 1.26
CA GLU A 49 -12.22 4.48 1.05
C GLU A 49 -12.50 3.16 1.76
N CYS A 50 -11.49 2.29 1.83
CA CYS A 50 -11.61 0.99 2.47
C CYS A 50 -10.40 0.73 3.33
N ILE A 51 -10.63 0.16 4.50
CA ILE A 51 -9.55 -0.26 5.39
C ILE A 51 -9.82 -1.71 5.77
N ARG A 52 -8.88 -2.60 5.45
CA ARG A 52 -8.97 -4.00 5.83
C ARG A 52 -7.80 -4.34 6.73
N THR A 53 -8.08 -5.06 7.79
CA THR A 53 -7.10 -5.30 8.85
C THR A 53 -7.12 -6.77 9.24
N ALA A 54 -6.28 -7.13 10.22
CA ALA A 54 -6.23 -8.49 10.72
C ALA A 54 -7.60 -8.96 11.20
N ASP A 55 -8.47 -8.05 11.62
CA ASP A 55 -9.80 -8.41 12.11
C ASP A 55 -10.74 -8.87 10.97
N ASP A 56 -10.38 -8.61 9.74
CA ASP A 56 -11.23 -8.92 8.59
C ASP A 56 -10.88 -10.24 7.91
N VAL A 57 -9.78 -10.88 8.29
CA VAL A 57 -9.27 -12.06 7.60
C VAL A 57 -8.88 -13.13 8.59
N GLU A 58 -8.78 -14.37 8.11
CA GLU A 58 -8.28 -15.45 8.95
C GLU A 58 -6.76 -15.48 8.99
N GLU A 59 -6.11 -15.14 7.88
CA GLU A 59 -4.66 -15.12 7.82
C GLU A 59 -4.17 -13.81 7.26
N VAL A 60 -3.16 -13.24 7.93
CA VAL A 60 -2.56 -11.99 7.48
C VAL A 60 -1.45 -12.27 6.47
N LYS A 61 -0.80 -11.18 5.99
CA LYS A 61 0.29 -11.32 5.04
C LYS A 61 1.35 -12.28 5.56
N PRO A 62 1.93 -13.12 4.75
CA PRO A 62 1.98 -13.08 3.28
C PRO A 62 0.79 -13.73 2.56
N ASN A 63 -0.26 -14.10 3.28
CA ASN A 63 -1.47 -14.57 2.63
C ASN A 63 -2.10 -13.42 1.87
N PRO A 64 -2.61 -13.63 0.64
CA PRO A 64 -3.15 -12.54 -0.16
C PRO A 64 -4.53 -12.05 0.26
N GLU A 65 -5.16 -12.66 1.27
CA GLU A 65 -6.55 -12.38 1.60
C GLU A 65 -6.83 -10.91 1.90
N LEU A 66 -5.91 -10.24 2.64
CA LEU A 66 -6.10 -8.82 2.95
C LEU A 66 -6.21 -7.97 1.69
N TYR A 67 -5.34 -8.22 0.72
CA TYR A 67 -5.37 -7.47 -0.53
C TYR A 67 -6.58 -7.80 -1.36
N LEU A 68 -6.98 -9.08 -1.38
CA LEU A 68 -8.17 -9.47 -2.12
C LEU A 68 -9.42 -8.82 -1.53
N LYS A 69 -9.53 -8.76 -0.22
CA LYS A 69 -10.66 -8.10 0.42
C LYS A 69 -10.65 -6.60 0.22
N ALA A 70 -9.46 -5.99 0.20
CA ALA A 70 -9.38 -4.56 -0.07
C ALA A 70 -9.85 -4.24 -1.48
N ALA A 71 -9.40 -5.03 -2.47
CA ALA A 71 -9.83 -4.84 -3.85
C ALA A 71 -11.34 -5.03 -3.99
N GLU A 72 -11.88 -6.05 -3.33
CA GLU A 72 -13.31 -6.30 -3.36
C GLU A 72 -14.09 -5.11 -2.80
N CYS A 73 -13.63 -4.58 -1.67
CA CYS A 73 -14.27 -3.42 -1.06
C CYS A 73 -14.25 -2.20 -1.98
N LEU A 74 -13.14 -2.01 -2.68
CA LEU A 74 -13.01 -0.90 -3.62
C LEU A 74 -13.76 -1.12 -4.92
N GLY A 75 -14.22 -2.35 -5.16
CA GLY A 75 -14.96 -2.66 -6.39
C GLY A 75 -14.07 -2.74 -7.61
N VAL A 76 -12.81 -3.13 -7.45
CA VAL A 76 -11.87 -3.24 -8.55
C VAL A 76 -11.25 -4.63 -8.56
N LYS A 77 -10.65 -4.98 -9.70
CA LYS A 77 -9.97 -6.27 -9.82
C LYS A 77 -8.54 -6.12 -9.31
N PRO A 78 -7.96 -7.17 -8.70
CA PRO A 78 -6.57 -7.08 -8.23
C PRO A 78 -5.60 -6.65 -9.31
N GLU A 79 -5.75 -7.14 -10.54
CA GLU A 79 -4.83 -6.77 -11.61
C GLU A 79 -4.92 -5.30 -12.00
N GLU A 80 -5.95 -4.59 -11.53
CA GLU A 80 -6.09 -3.16 -11.74
C GLU A 80 -5.48 -2.33 -10.61
N CYS A 81 -4.90 -2.99 -9.60
CA CYS A 81 -4.42 -2.32 -8.39
C CYS A 81 -2.91 -2.24 -8.35
N ILE A 82 -2.42 -1.20 -7.68
CA ILE A 82 -1.01 -1.08 -7.34
C ILE A 82 -0.93 -1.09 -5.82
N ALA A 83 -0.15 -2.01 -5.27
CA ALA A 83 0.06 -2.10 -3.83
C ALA A 83 1.42 -1.51 -3.49
N PHE A 84 1.48 -0.73 -2.42
CA PHE A 84 2.72 -0.18 -1.91
C PHE A 84 3.05 -0.89 -0.61
N GLU A 85 4.27 -1.44 -0.51
CA GLU A 85 4.66 -2.24 0.64
C GLU A 85 6.06 -1.93 1.11
N ASP A 86 6.26 -2.02 2.42
CA ASP A 86 7.59 -1.85 2.99
C ASP A 86 8.12 -3.16 3.61
N SER A 87 7.36 -4.24 3.53
CA SER A 87 7.78 -5.53 4.11
C SER A 87 7.83 -6.62 3.06
N VAL A 88 8.65 -7.62 3.32
CA VAL A 88 8.78 -8.77 2.42
C VAL A 88 7.46 -9.53 2.37
N ASN A 89 6.85 -9.81 3.52
CA ASN A 89 5.58 -10.52 3.56
C ASN A 89 4.49 -9.77 2.83
N GLY A 90 4.46 -8.43 2.94
CA GLY A 90 3.47 -7.64 2.24
C GLY A 90 3.65 -7.70 0.73
N SER A 91 4.90 -7.68 0.25
CA SER A 91 5.15 -7.76 -1.18
C SER A 91 4.72 -9.12 -1.73
N ILE A 92 4.96 -10.19 -0.99
CA ILE A 92 4.53 -11.52 -1.40
C ILE A 92 3.00 -11.56 -1.48
N ALA A 93 2.33 -11.02 -0.47
CA ALA A 93 0.87 -11.01 -0.45
C ALA A 93 0.30 -10.26 -1.66
N ALA A 94 0.87 -9.10 -1.98
CA ALA A 94 0.41 -8.30 -3.12
C ALA A 94 0.55 -9.06 -4.43
N LYS A 95 1.70 -9.70 -4.64
CA LYS A 95 1.91 -10.45 -5.88
C LYS A 95 1.03 -11.69 -5.94
N ARG A 96 0.82 -12.36 -4.81
CA ARG A 96 -0.09 -13.51 -4.77
C ARG A 96 -1.53 -13.11 -5.06
N ALA A 97 -1.90 -11.88 -4.70
CA ALA A 97 -3.24 -11.38 -4.99
C ALA A 97 -3.41 -10.98 -6.46
N GLY A 98 -2.31 -10.89 -7.22
CA GLY A 98 -2.38 -10.52 -8.61
C GLY A 98 -2.21 -9.03 -8.86
N MET A 99 -1.73 -8.29 -7.88
CA MET A 99 -1.55 -6.84 -8.00
C MET A 99 -0.15 -6.49 -8.47
N LYS A 100 -0.01 -5.30 -9.07
CA LYS A 100 1.31 -4.71 -9.23
C LYS A 100 1.80 -4.31 -7.87
N CYS A 101 3.08 -4.49 -7.60
CA CYS A 101 3.64 -4.19 -6.29
C CYS A 101 4.84 -3.26 -6.41
N VAL A 102 4.79 -2.16 -5.68
CA VAL A 102 5.90 -1.22 -5.55
C VAL A 102 6.41 -1.32 -4.12
N ILE A 103 7.67 -1.68 -3.95
CA ILE A 103 8.22 -1.75 -2.60
C ILE A 103 8.91 -0.43 -2.26
N VAL A 104 8.70 0.00 -1.01
CA VAL A 104 9.33 1.20 -0.48
C VAL A 104 9.89 0.82 0.89
N PRO A 105 11.01 0.10 0.93
CA PRO A 105 11.53 -0.41 2.19
C PRO A 105 11.82 0.70 3.19
N ASN A 106 11.67 0.38 4.47
CA ASN A 106 11.99 1.31 5.54
C ASN A 106 13.40 1.02 6.09
N LYS A 107 13.80 1.71 7.16
CA LYS A 107 15.14 1.53 7.71
C LYS A 107 15.39 0.11 8.18
N VAL A 108 14.34 -0.56 8.63
CA VAL A 108 14.48 -1.94 9.13
C VAL A 108 14.56 -2.94 7.99
N THR A 109 13.78 -2.72 6.93
CA THR A 109 13.65 -3.72 5.86
C THR A 109 14.51 -3.47 4.64
N LYS A 110 15.20 -2.32 4.55
CA LYS A 110 15.92 -1.98 3.32
C LYS A 110 17.06 -2.95 3.00
N SER A 111 17.57 -3.64 4.00
CA SER A 111 18.65 -4.61 3.79
C SER A 111 18.14 -6.02 3.54
N LEU A 112 16.83 -6.23 3.62
CA LEU A 112 16.24 -7.54 3.37
C LEU A 112 16.13 -7.80 1.87
N LEU A 113 16.15 -9.07 1.50
CA LEU A 113 16.00 -9.46 0.11
C LEU A 113 14.55 -9.48 -0.30
N PHE A 114 14.17 -8.60 -1.23
CA PHE A 114 12.85 -8.61 -1.85
C PHE A 114 12.96 -9.25 -3.22
N GLU A 115 12.09 -10.20 -3.50
CA GLU A 115 12.11 -10.90 -4.80
C GLU A 115 10.81 -10.73 -5.58
N HIS A 116 9.74 -10.30 -4.90
CA HIS A 116 8.40 -10.26 -5.49
C HIS A 116 7.93 -8.80 -5.57
N TYR A 117 8.27 -8.10 -6.65
CA TYR A 117 7.82 -6.73 -6.83
C TYR A 117 8.00 -6.30 -8.28
N ASP A 118 7.31 -5.24 -8.65
CA ASP A 118 7.39 -4.69 -10.00
C ASP A 118 8.31 -3.47 -10.06
N HIS A 119 8.43 -2.74 -8.95
CA HIS A 119 9.29 -1.57 -8.89
C HIS A 119 9.71 -1.30 -7.45
N ARG A 120 10.85 -0.69 -7.29
CA ARG A 120 11.37 -0.34 -5.95
C ARG A 120 11.65 1.16 -5.90
N LEU A 121 11.16 1.81 -4.86
CA LEU A 121 11.47 3.22 -4.57
C LEU A 121 12.23 3.27 -3.25
N GLU A 122 13.21 4.18 -3.16
CA GLU A 122 13.85 4.44 -1.88
C GLU A 122 12.95 5.31 -1.01
N SER A 123 12.07 6.10 -1.63
CA SER A 123 11.10 6.93 -0.95
C SER A 123 9.98 7.23 -1.93
N MET A 124 8.76 7.38 -1.42
CA MET A 124 7.65 7.80 -2.28
C MET A 124 7.82 9.24 -2.76
N ALA A 125 8.75 9.98 -2.16
CA ALA A 125 9.08 11.33 -2.62
C ALA A 125 10.02 11.31 -3.83
N GLU A 126 10.56 10.14 -4.19
CA GLU A 126 11.52 10.00 -5.27
C GLU A 126 10.91 10.20 -6.64
N MET A 127 9.64 9.87 -6.82
CA MET A 127 8.99 9.88 -8.12
C MET A 127 7.52 10.23 -7.95
N GLU A 128 6.97 11.01 -8.86
CA GLU A 128 5.55 11.34 -8.82
C GLU A 128 4.71 10.12 -9.17
N LEU A 129 3.50 10.06 -8.60
CA LEU A 129 2.63 8.91 -8.82
C LEU A 129 2.34 8.67 -10.30
N GLU A 130 2.09 9.73 -11.06
CA GLU A 130 1.79 9.58 -12.48
C GLU A 130 2.96 8.96 -13.24
N GLN A 131 4.18 9.36 -12.90
CA GLN A 131 5.37 8.80 -13.52
C GLN A 131 5.52 7.31 -13.17
N LEU A 132 5.23 6.97 -11.91
CA LEU A 132 5.32 5.59 -11.46
C LEU A 132 4.30 4.72 -12.19
N ILE A 133 3.07 5.20 -12.32
CA ILE A 133 2.02 4.45 -13.02
C ILE A 133 2.43 4.16 -14.45
N GLU A 134 2.96 5.16 -15.14
CA GLU A 134 3.43 4.96 -16.52
C GLU A 134 4.52 3.91 -16.58
N LYS A 135 5.45 3.96 -15.64
CA LYS A 135 6.61 3.08 -15.65
C LYS A 135 6.20 1.62 -15.46
N ILE A 136 5.29 1.35 -14.53
CA ILE A 136 4.91 -0.04 -14.24
C ILE A 136 3.82 -0.55 -15.18
N SER A 137 3.14 0.34 -15.89
CA SER A 137 2.11 -0.07 -16.85
C SER A 137 2.69 -0.36 -18.23
N ASP A 138 3.89 0.09 -18.48
CA ASP A 138 4.56 -0.11 -19.78
C ASP A 138 5.21 -1.49 -19.79
N PRO A 139 4.76 -2.39 -20.66
CA PRO A 139 5.30 -3.75 -20.67
C PRO A 139 6.69 -3.87 -21.27
N SER A 140 7.18 -2.82 -21.89
CA SER A 140 8.48 -2.90 -22.58
C SER A 140 9.69 -2.66 -21.66
#